data_84216b6343784032e2ce9712826a0f5a
#
_entry.id   84216b6343784032e2ce9712826a0f5a
#
_cell.length_a   1.000
_cell.length_b   1.000
_cell.length_c   1.000
_cell.angle_alpha   90.00
_cell.angle_beta   90.00
_cell.angle_gamma   90.00
#
_symmetry.space_group_name_H-M   'P 1'
#
loop_
_entity.id
_entity.type
_entity.pdbx_description
1 polymer ?
#
loop_
_entity_poly.entity_id
_entity_poly.type
_entity_poly.pdbx_seq_one_letter_code
_entity_poly.pdbx_strand_id
1 'polypeptide(L)'
;TNGKGSTASFLKQILEAHNLSVNIYTSPHLINFKERIRIKGEIISNELLIDILKEIEIKNNKKPLTFFEITTAAALISFFRYPTDINIIETGLGGRLDATNIIDNKTLCLITKIGYDHTEFLGKTIESIAYEKAGILRKSVPVIIAKQDNLKAYETLKDSVLKIDTTIIDRITLSNDIPL
;
A
#
# COMPACT_ATOMS: atom_id res chain seq x y z
N THR A 1 -4.56 -13.88 5.01
CA THR A 1 -4.00 -12.67 4.36
C THR A 1 -3.60 -12.97 2.92
N ASN A 2 -3.95 -12.10 1.99
CA ASN A 2 -3.84 -12.35 0.55
C ASN A 2 -2.50 -11.88 -0.06
N GLY A 3 -1.40 -11.97 0.69
CA GLY A 3 -0.04 -11.74 0.20
C GLY A 3 0.43 -10.27 0.07
N LYS A 4 -0.31 -9.27 0.60
CA LYS A 4 0.11 -7.86 0.54
C LYS A 4 1.50 -7.62 1.14
N GLY A 5 1.69 -7.98 2.42
CA GLY A 5 2.96 -7.80 3.12
C GLY A 5 4.12 -8.55 2.46
N SER A 6 3.88 -9.79 1.98
CA SER A 6 4.91 -10.55 1.24
C SER A 6 5.31 -9.83 -0.05
N THR A 7 4.33 -9.35 -0.82
CA THR A 7 4.59 -8.58 -2.05
C THR A 7 5.40 -7.33 -1.76
N ALA A 8 5.02 -6.57 -0.72
CA ALA A 8 5.73 -5.37 -0.29
C ALA A 8 7.17 -5.67 0.14
N SER A 9 7.38 -6.78 0.87
CA SER A 9 8.71 -7.22 1.31
C SER A 9 9.60 -7.64 0.14
N PHE A 10 9.09 -8.44 -0.81
CA PHE A 10 9.85 -8.84 -1.99
C PHE A 10 10.18 -7.64 -2.86
N LEU A 11 9.22 -6.74 -3.10
CA LEU A 11 9.46 -5.53 -3.88
C LEU A 11 10.56 -4.67 -3.25
N LYS A 12 10.51 -4.47 -1.92
CA LYS A 12 11.58 -3.77 -1.19
C LYS A 12 12.95 -4.39 -1.46
N GLN A 13 13.08 -5.73 -1.29
CA GLN A 13 14.36 -6.43 -1.49
C GLN A 13 14.88 -6.27 -2.93
N ILE A 14 14.01 -6.38 -3.92
CA ILE A 14 14.38 -6.21 -5.33
C ILE A 14 14.88 -4.79 -5.60
N LEU A 15 14.15 -3.77 -5.12
CA LEU A 15 14.53 -2.37 -5.33
C LEU A 15 15.88 -2.04 -4.64
N GLU A 16 16.08 -2.52 -3.41
CA GLU A 16 17.34 -2.33 -2.69
C GLU A 16 18.51 -3.05 -3.37
N ALA A 17 18.29 -4.24 -3.96
CA ALA A 17 19.30 -4.95 -4.75
C ALA A 17 19.70 -4.17 -6.02
N HIS A 18 18.82 -3.29 -6.52
CA HIS A 18 19.11 -2.33 -7.59
C HIS A 18 19.64 -0.97 -7.10
N ASN A 19 20.12 -0.90 -5.86
CA ASN A 19 20.67 0.30 -5.22
C ASN A 19 19.67 1.46 -5.08
N LEU A 20 18.37 1.18 -5.08
CA LEU A 20 17.34 2.17 -4.79
C LEU A 20 17.07 2.23 -3.28
N SER A 21 16.98 3.43 -2.75
CA SER A 21 16.56 3.64 -1.37
C SER A 21 15.05 3.48 -1.23
N VAL A 22 14.60 2.77 -0.18
CA VAL A 22 13.19 2.43 -0.02
C VAL A 22 12.70 2.74 1.39
N ASN A 23 11.59 3.47 1.49
CA ASN A 23 10.77 3.51 2.69
C ASN A 23 9.60 2.54 2.54
N ILE A 24 9.19 1.89 3.63
CA ILE A 24 8.06 0.97 3.58
C ILE A 24 7.15 1.11 4.81
N TYR A 25 5.85 1.16 4.55
CA TYR A 25 4.79 1.09 5.57
C TYR A 25 3.99 -0.19 5.38
N THR A 26 3.91 -1.00 6.43
CA THR A 26 3.20 -2.30 6.43
C THR A 26 2.28 -2.47 7.64
N SER A 27 1.30 -3.36 7.54
CA SER A 27 0.39 -3.70 8.63
C SER A 27 -0.18 -5.12 8.51
N PRO A 28 -0.45 -5.79 9.65
CA PRO A 28 -0.06 -5.45 11.01
C PRO A 28 1.43 -5.70 11.29
N HIS A 29 1.91 -5.32 12.47
CA HIS A 29 3.21 -5.76 12.98
C HIS A 29 3.13 -7.16 13.59
N LEU A 30 4.25 -7.84 13.74
CA LEU A 30 4.34 -9.17 14.36
C LEU A 30 4.59 -9.07 15.86
N ILE A 31 5.59 -8.31 16.27
CA ILE A 31 6.04 -8.21 17.67
C ILE A 31 6.01 -6.75 18.13
N ASN A 32 6.60 -5.84 17.37
CA ASN A 32 6.78 -4.46 17.76
C ASN A 32 6.11 -3.51 16.79
N PHE A 33 5.37 -2.55 17.32
CA PHE A 33 4.69 -1.52 16.53
C PHE A 33 5.58 -0.85 15.48
N LYS A 34 6.85 -0.58 15.81
CA LYS A 34 7.81 0.10 14.93
C LYS A 34 8.09 -0.66 13.63
N GLU A 35 7.86 -1.97 13.60
CA GLU A 35 8.02 -2.79 12.38
C GLU A 35 7.21 -2.26 11.20
N ARG A 36 6.10 -1.55 11.50
CA ARG A 36 5.22 -0.97 10.48
C ARG A 36 5.87 0.12 9.65
N ILE A 37 6.87 0.82 10.19
CA ILE A 37 7.51 1.97 9.54
C ILE A 37 9.01 1.69 9.42
N ARG A 38 9.48 1.56 8.19
CA ARG A 38 10.91 1.46 7.91
C ARG A 38 11.32 2.62 7.01
N ILE A 39 12.42 3.26 7.39
CA ILE A 39 13.01 4.41 6.70
C ILE A 39 14.37 3.96 6.17
N LYS A 40 14.56 4.02 4.84
CA LYS A 40 15.80 3.56 4.19
C LYS A 40 16.18 2.13 4.61
N GLY A 41 15.17 1.25 4.71
CA GLY A 41 15.36 -0.14 5.10
C GLY A 41 15.33 -0.41 6.61
N GLU A 42 15.64 0.57 7.46
CA GLU A 42 15.76 0.44 8.91
C GLU A 42 14.44 0.72 9.64
N ILE A 43 14.18 0.00 10.74
CA ILE A 43 13.01 0.28 11.59
C ILE A 43 13.14 1.67 12.21
N ILE A 44 12.04 2.44 12.19
CA ILE A 44 12.00 3.76 12.81
C ILE A 44 12.47 3.74 14.28
N SER A 45 13.28 4.70 14.70
CA SER A 45 13.72 4.82 16.09
C SER A 45 12.60 5.23 17.04
N ASN A 46 12.74 4.94 18.33
CA ASN A 46 11.76 5.37 19.33
C ASN A 46 11.66 6.89 19.40
N GLU A 47 12.79 7.56 19.37
CA GLU A 47 12.91 9.01 19.50
C GLU A 47 12.19 9.72 18.36
N LEU A 48 12.43 9.28 17.12
CA LEU A 48 11.78 9.84 15.94
C LEU A 48 10.27 9.56 15.95
N LEU A 49 9.86 8.34 16.29
CA LEU A 49 8.44 7.99 16.35
C LEU A 49 7.71 8.84 17.40
N ILE A 50 8.28 9.01 18.61
CA ILE A 50 7.70 9.82 19.67
C ILE A 50 7.59 11.29 19.24
N ASP A 51 8.62 11.83 18.60
CA ASP A 51 8.62 13.21 18.08
C ASP A 51 7.48 13.42 17.07
N ILE A 52 7.34 12.51 16.11
CA ILE A 52 6.29 12.57 15.11
C ILE A 52 4.88 12.42 15.74
N LEU A 53 4.73 11.51 16.69
CA LEU A 53 3.43 11.33 17.37
C LEU A 53 3.02 12.57 18.15
N LYS A 54 3.96 13.27 18.80
CA LYS A 54 3.70 14.55 19.46
C LYS A 54 3.28 15.64 18.45
N GLU A 55 3.94 15.70 17.30
CA GLU A 55 3.54 16.62 16.24
C GLU A 55 2.11 16.34 15.75
N ILE A 56 1.77 15.07 15.54
CA ILE A 56 0.42 14.67 15.13
C ILE A 56 -0.60 15.08 16.19
N GLU A 57 -0.33 14.83 17.47
CA GLU A 57 -1.20 15.20 18.58
C GLU A 57 -1.49 16.70 18.59
N ILE A 58 -0.46 17.53 18.47
CA ILE A 58 -0.59 18.99 18.43
C ILE A 58 -1.44 19.43 17.22
N LYS A 59 -1.11 18.93 16.03
CA LYS A 59 -1.80 19.31 14.78
C LYS A 59 -3.24 18.81 14.71
N ASN A 60 -3.50 17.65 15.29
CA ASN A 60 -4.83 17.04 15.31
C ASN A 60 -5.82 17.82 16.19
N ASN A 61 -5.35 18.59 17.15
CA ASN A 61 -6.16 19.42 18.03
C ASN A 61 -7.34 18.65 18.66
N LYS A 62 -7.05 17.51 19.28
CA LYS A 62 -7.99 16.62 19.98
C LYS A 62 -9.17 16.08 19.16
N LYS A 63 -9.11 16.14 17.83
CA LYS A 63 -10.11 15.48 16.99
C LYS A 63 -9.99 13.96 17.11
N PRO A 64 -11.11 13.20 17.03
CA PRO A 64 -11.02 11.75 17.08
C PRO A 64 -10.25 11.22 15.87
N LEU A 65 -9.27 10.35 16.12
CA LEU A 65 -8.51 9.60 15.12
C LEU A 65 -8.46 8.13 15.53
N THR A 66 -8.58 7.27 14.56
CA THR A 66 -8.35 5.85 14.77
C THR A 66 -6.84 5.56 14.92
N PHE A 67 -6.52 4.45 15.57
CA PHE A 67 -5.14 3.98 15.67
C PHE A 67 -4.47 3.87 14.29
N PHE A 68 -5.20 3.39 13.28
CA PHE A 68 -4.63 3.23 11.93
C PHE A 68 -4.39 4.58 11.23
N GLU A 69 -5.27 5.56 11.41
CA GLU A 69 -5.06 6.92 10.88
C GLU A 69 -3.82 7.58 11.49
N ILE A 70 -3.65 7.48 12.82
CA ILE A 70 -2.46 8.01 13.51
C ILE A 70 -1.18 7.35 12.98
N THR A 71 -1.18 6.03 12.83
CA THR A 71 0.00 5.29 12.37
C THR A 71 0.32 5.55 10.90
N THR A 72 -0.70 5.72 10.08
CA THR A 72 -0.54 6.13 8.68
C THR A 72 0.03 7.55 8.58
N ALA A 73 -0.49 8.49 9.35
CA ALA A 73 0.05 9.86 9.42
C ALA A 73 1.53 9.85 9.87
N ALA A 74 1.88 9.03 10.87
CA ALA A 74 3.26 8.89 11.33
C ALA A 74 4.19 8.36 10.23
N ALA A 75 3.74 7.36 9.45
CA ALA A 75 4.51 6.85 8.32
C ALA A 75 4.72 7.93 7.25
N LEU A 76 3.67 8.64 6.85
CA LEU A 76 3.75 9.66 5.81
C LEU A 76 4.63 10.85 6.21
N ILE A 77 4.54 11.32 7.46
CA ILE A 77 5.43 12.37 7.98
C ILE A 77 6.88 11.89 8.02
N SER A 78 7.12 10.63 8.42
CA SER A 78 8.46 10.03 8.40
C SER A 78 9.04 10.04 6.99
N PHE A 79 8.28 9.61 5.99
CA PHE A 79 8.72 9.54 4.60
C PHE A 79 8.94 10.92 3.98
N PHE A 80 8.13 11.90 4.37
CA PHE A 80 8.34 13.29 3.97
C PHE A 80 9.64 13.86 4.55
N ARG A 81 9.96 13.57 5.82
CA ARG A 81 11.20 14.03 6.48
C ARG A 81 12.45 13.31 5.97
N TYR A 82 12.30 12.05 5.56
CA TYR A 82 13.38 11.18 5.09
C TYR A 82 13.06 10.64 3.70
N PRO A 83 13.17 11.50 2.66
CA PRO A 83 12.84 11.09 1.30
C PRO A 83 13.76 9.98 0.79
N THR A 84 13.20 9.13 -0.06
CA THR A 84 13.86 8.02 -0.74
C THR A 84 13.38 7.96 -2.18
N ASP A 85 14.04 7.11 -2.99
CA ASP A 85 13.66 6.91 -4.39
C ASP A 85 12.24 6.34 -4.50
N ILE A 86 11.87 5.40 -3.61
CA ILE A 86 10.57 4.73 -3.62
C ILE A 86 9.98 4.64 -2.21
N ASN A 87 8.69 4.94 -2.10
CA ASN A 87 7.90 4.64 -0.91
C ASN A 87 6.91 3.51 -1.23
N ILE A 88 7.01 2.39 -0.49
CA ILE A 88 6.06 1.28 -0.57
C ILE A 88 5.05 1.43 0.56
N ILE A 89 3.76 1.45 0.23
CA ILE A 89 2.70 1.66 1.21
C ILE A 89 1.66 0.55 1.08
N GLU A 90 1.58 -0.27 2.12
CA GLU A 90 0.58 -1.33 2.21
C GLU A 90 -0.74 -0.77 2.71
N THR A 91 -1.81 -1.03 1.97
CA THR A 91 -3.19 -0.76 2.38
C THR A 91 -3.59 -1.62 3.58
N GLY A 92 -4.15 -1.02 4.62
CA GLY A 92 -4.60 -1.75 5.80
C GLY A 92 -5.83 -2.60 5.53
N LEU A 93 -6.95 -1.95 5.19
CA LEU A 93 -8.24 -2.59 4.98
C LEU A 93 -8.94 -2.06 3.74
N GLY A 94 -9.41 -2.98 2.89
CA GLY A 94 -10.13 -2.62 1.66
C GLY A 94 -9.23 -1.85 0.68
N GLY A 95 -9.44 -0.56 0.56
CA GLY A 95 -8.69 0.34 -0.29
C GLY A 95 -9.35 1.71 -0.41
N ARG A 96 -10.59 1.76 -0.87
CA ARG A 96 -11.31 3.00 -1.19
C ARG A 96 -11.38 3.99 -0.02
N LEU A 97 -11.65 3.51 1.18
CA LEU A 97 -11.77 4.30 2.41
C LEU A 97 -10.58 4.10 3.37
N ASP A 98 -9.52 3.43 2.91
CA ASP A 98 -8.34 3.22 3.74
C ASP A 98 -7.56 4.53 3.96
N ALA A 99 -7.01 4.72 5.15
CA ALA A 99 -6.26 5.94 5.49
C ALA A 99 -5.04 6.15 4.56
N THR A 100 -4.45 5.07 4.03
CA THR A 100 -3.34 5.19 3.07
C THR A 100 -3.77 5.73 1.71
N ASN A 101 -5.08 5.71 1.41
CA ASN A 101 -5.60 6.12 0.11
C ASN A 101 -5.68 7.65 -0.09
N ILE A 102 -5.24 8.43 0.89
CA ILE A 102 -5.06 9.88 0.77
C ILE A 102 -3.99 10.28 -0.28
N ILE A 103 -3.12 9.34 -0.63
CA ILE A 103 -2.03 9.58 -1.58
C ILE A 103 -2.58 9.53 -3.00
N ASP A 104 -2.56 10.65 -3.69
CA ASP A 104 -3.01 10.74 -5.08
C ASP A 104 -1.86 10.56 -6.08
N ASN A 105 -0.67 11.08 -5.77
CA ASN A 105 0.51 10.98 -6.63
C ASN A 105 1.20 9.63 -6.47
N LYS A 106 0.61 8.60 -7.07
CA LYS A 106 1.13 7.23 -7.09
C LYS A 106 1.86 6.96 -8.39
N THR A 107 2.93 6.17 -8.33
CA THR A 107 3.65 5.71 -9.52
C THR A 107 3.06 4.40 -10.05
N LEU A 108 2.58 3.53 -9.16
CA LEU A 108 2.07 2.21 -9.48
C LEU A 108 1.10 1.75 -8.41
N CYS A 109 0.03 1.05 -8.83
CA CYS A 109 -0.84 0.31 -7.93
C CYS A 109 -0.60 -1.19 -8.09
N LEU A 110 -0.56 -1.92 -6.97
CA LEU A 110 -0.46 -3.37 -6.94
C LEU A 110 -1.69 -3.95 -6.25
N ILE A 111 -2.42 -4.82 -6.92
CA ILE A 111 -3.55 -5.56 -6.34
C ILE A 111 -3.19 -7.04 -6.28
N THR A 112 -3.02 -7.56 -5.08
CA THR A 112 -2.75 -8.96 -4.83
C THR A 112 -4.01 -9.80 -5.02
N LYS A 113 -3.91 -11.12 -4.87
CA LYS A 113 -5.06 -12.03 -4.97
C LYS A 113 -6.19 -11.62 -4.03
N ILE A 114 -7.43 -11.59 -4.53
CA ILE A 114 -8.62 -11.28 -3.75
C ILE A 114 -9.25 -12.58 -3.26
N GLY A 115 -9.63 -12.57 -1.99
CA GLY A 115 -10.40 -13.64 -1.35
C GLY A 115 -11.40 -13.04 -0.37
N TYR A 116 -12.27 -13.88 0.17
CA TYR A 116 -13.18 -13.49 1.23
C TYR A 116 -12.42 -13.17 2.50
N ASP A 117 -12.39 -11.90 2.88
CA ASP A 117 -11.73 -11.37 4.05
C ASP A 117 -12.45 -10.10 4.49
N HIS A 118 -12.57 -9.87 5.79
CA HIS A 118 -13.23 -8.68 6.35
C HIS A 118 -14.63 -8.42 5.77
N THR A 119 -15.44 -9.46 5.58
CA THR A 119 -16.75 -9.38 4.93
C THR A 119 -17.76 -8.49 5.66
N GLU A 120 -17.58 -8.27 6.96
CA GLU A 120 -18.37 -7.32 7.78
C GLU A 120 -18.17 -5.86 7.35
N PHE A 121 -16.99 -5.52 6.80
CA PHE A 121 -16.65 -4.15 6.38
C PHE A 121 -16.67 -3.97 4.86
N LEU A 122 -16.22 -4.99 4.11
CA LEU A 122 -16.01 -4.87 2.66
C LEU A 122 -17.18 -5.40 1.84
N GLY A 123 -18.21 -5.98 2.52
CA GLY A 123 -19.34 -6.59 1.89
C GLY A 123 -19.23 -8.10 1.75
N LYS A 124 -20.39 -8.74 1.48
CA LYS A 124 -20.55 -10.19 1.53
C LYS A 124 -20.24 -10.90 0.21
N THR A 125 -19.96 -10.17 -0.86
CA THR A 125 -19.65 -10.74 -2.18
C THR A 125 -18.22 -10.45 -2.58
N ILE A 126 -17.66 -11.30 -3.44
CA ILE A 126 -16.30 -11.11 -3.91
C ILE A 126 -16.17 -9.84 -4.77
N GLU A 127 -17.24 -9.49 -5.47
CA GLU A 127 -17.35 -8.28 -6.28
C GLU A 127 -17.29 -7.03 -5.41
N SER A 128 -18.00 -6.99 -4.26
CA SER A 128 -17.94 -5.86 -3.33
C SER A 128 -16.54 -5.70 -2.74
N ILE A 129 -15.89 -6.80 -2.37
CA ILE A 129 -14.52 -6.79 -1.87
C ILE A 129 -13.54 -6.29 -2.94
N ALA A 130 -13.70 -6.76 -4.19
CA ALA A 130 -12.88 -6.32 -5.31
C ALA A 130 -13.06 -4.82 -5.59
N TYR A 131 -14.29 -4.33 -5.54
CA TYR A 131 -14.61 -2.92 -5.71
C TYR A 131 -13.95 -2.03 -4.64
N GLU A 132 -14.04 -2.41 -3.36
CA GLU A 132 -13.37 -1.68 -2.28
C GLU A 132 -11.84 -1.65 -2.46
N LYS A 133 -11.24 -2.75 -2.92
CA LYS A 133 -9.80 -2.81 -3.21
C LYS A 133 -9.40 -2.01 -4.44
N ALA A 134 -10.23 -1.99 -5.48
CA ALA A 134 -10.04 -1.16 -6.67
C ALA A 134 -10.05 0.35 -6.36
N GLY A 135 -10.59 0.76 -5.22
CA GLY A 135 -10.62 2.16 -4.80
C GLY A 135 -9.25 2.83 -4.61
N ILE A 136 -8.16 2.05 -4.65
CA ILE A 136 -6.79 2.62 -4.65
C ILE A 136 -6.34 3.10 -6.04
N LEU A 137 -7.03 2.70 -7.10
CA LEU A 137 -6.66 3.07 -8.47
C LEU A 137 -6.76 4.59 -8.68
N ARG A 138 -5.93 5.10 -9.56
CA ARG A 138 -5.94 6.52 -9.97
C ARG A 138 -5.84 6.59 -11.49
N LYS A 139 -6.44 7.64 -12.05
CA LYS A 139 -6.34 7.93 -13.49
C LYS A 139 -4.88 8.02 -13.92
N SER A 140 -4.56 7.39 -15.04
CA SER A 140 -3.21 7.36 -15.65
C SER A 140 -2.11 6.73 -14.78
N VAL A 141 -2.45 6.12 -13.64
CA VAL A 141 -1.50 5.39 -12.81
C VAL A 141 -1.61 3.90 -13.13
N PRO A 142 -0.59 3.26 -13.71
CA PRO A 142 -0.65 1.85 -14.08
C PRO A 142 -0.92 0.95 -12.88
N VAL A 143 -1.51 -0.21 -13.15
CA VAL A 143 -1.81 -1.20 -12.12
C VAL A 143 -1.32 -2.59 -12.54
N ILE A 144 -0.73 -3.31 -11.59
CA ILE A 144 -0.46 -4.75 -11.72
C ILE A 144 -1.50 -5.48 -10.88
N ILE A 145 -2.23 -6.40 -11.52
CA ILE A 145 -3.22 -7.25 -10.87
C ILE A 145 -2.67 -8.68 -10.84
N ALA A 146 -2.48 -9.22 -9.65
CA ALA A 146 -2.10 -10.62 -9.50
C ALA A 146 -3.18 -11.54 -10.08
N LYS A 147 -2.80 -12.75 -10.50
CA LYS A 147 -3.75 -13.77 -10.96
C LYS A 147 -4.86 -13.95 -9.94
N GLN A 148 -6.11 -13.83 -10.39
CA GLN A 148 -7.30 -14.04 -9.57
C GLN A 148 -7.87 -15.44 -9.84
N ASP A 149 -8.20 -16.18 -8.77
CA ASP A 149 -8.87 -17.48 -8.92
C ASP A 149 -10.36 -17.30 -9.20
N ASN A 150 -10.94 -16.19 -8.76
CA ASN A 150 -12.36 -15.89 -8.96
C ASN A 150 -12.51 -14.91 -10.13
N LEU A 151 -13.22 -15.38 -11.18
CA LEU A 151 -13.44 -14.59 -12.40
C LEU A 151 -14.18 -13.27 -12.13
N LYS A 152 -15.21 -13.29 -11.25
CA LYS A 152 -15.96 -12.08 -10.92
C LYS A 152 -15.11 -11.03 -10.21
N ALA A 153 -14.13 -11.44 -9.38
CA ALA A 153 -13.17 -10.52 -8.80
C ALA A 153 -12.32 -9.86 -9.88
N TYR A 154 -11.82 -10.63 -10.84
CA TYR A 154 -11.04 -10.12 -11.96
C TYR A 154 -11.84 -9.15 -12.84
N GLU A 155 -13.05 -9.54 -13.22
CA GLU A 155 -13.96 -8.70 -14.02
C GLU A 155 -14.25 -7.36 -13.32
N THR A 156 -14.56 -7.39 -12.02
CA THR A 156 -14.79 -6.16 -11.22
C THR A 156 -13.56 -5.25 -11.19
N LEU A 157 -12.37 -5.81 -11.07
CA LEU A 157 -11.12 -5.05 -11.14
C LEU A 157 -10.91 -4.44 -12.52
N LYS A 158 -11.12 -5.22 -13.58
CA LYS A 158 -11.00 -4.78 -14.98
C LYS A 158 -11.97 -3.64 -15.29
N ASP A 159 -13.22 -3.76 -14.89
CA ASP A 159 -14.23 -2.70 -15.05
C ASP A 159 -13.83 -1.42 -14.31
N SER A 160 -13.25 -1.55 -13.12
CA SER A 160 -12.77 -0.42 -12.34
C SER A 160 -11.60 0.29 -13.01
N VAL A 161 -10.68 -0.48 -13.61
CA VAL A 161 -9.55 0.06 -14.39
C VAL A 161 -10.06 0.86 -15.61
N LEU A 162 -11.01 0.31 -16.35
CA LEU A 162 -11.60 0.99 -17.51
C LEU A 162 -12.33 2.28 -17.11
N LYS A 163 -13.11 2.26 -16.01
CA LYS A 163 -13.83 3.43 -15.49
C LYS A 163 -12.92 4.57 -15.05
N ILE A 164 -11.75 4.25 -14.51
CA ILE A 164 -10.79 5.25 -13.99
C ILE A 164 -9.86 5.74 -15.10
N ASP A 165 -9.88 5.13 -16.27
CA ASP A 165 -9.00 5.47 -17.40
C ASP A 165 -7.51 5.27 -17.02
N THR A 166 -7.19 4.02 -16.66
CA THR A 166 -5.81 3.58 -16.42
C THR A 166 -5.52 2.25 -17.13
N THR A 167 -4.30 1.74 -17.01
CA THR A 167 -3.83 0.56 -17.74
C THR A 167 -3.41 -0.56 -16.81
N ILE A 168 -3.74 -1.80 -17.19
CA ILE A 168 -3.21 -3.00 -16.54
C ILE A 168 -1.87 -3.34 -17.21
N ILE A 169 -0.84 -3.55 -16.41
CA ILE A 169 0.42 -4.13 -16.88
C ILE A 169 0.29 -5.65 -16.79
N ASP A 170 -0.02 -6.29 -17.92
CA ASP A 170 -0.28 -7.75 -17.98
C ASP A 170 1.00 -8.60 -18.09
N ARG A 171 2.08 -8.07 -18.67
CA ARG A 171 3.38 -8.72 -18.75
C ARG A 171 4.49 -7.67 -18.72
N ILE A 172 5.43 -7.88 -17.81
CA ILE A 172 6.76 -7.32 -17.98
C ILE A 172 7.47 -8.27 -18.95
N THR A 173 7.58 -7.89 -20.23
CA THR A 173 8.52 -8.53 -21.14
C THR A 173 9.89 -8.11 -20.63
N LEU A 174 10.56 -8.99 -19.90
CA LEU A 174 11.99 -8.80 -19.64
C LEU A 174 12.65 -8.81 -21.02
N SER A 175 13.11 -7.65 -21.48
CA SER A 175 14.01 -7.61 -22.62
C SER A 175 15.25 -8.43 -22.24
N ASN A 176 15.76 -9.25 -23.14
CA ASN A 176 16.97 -10.06 -22.93
C ASN A 176 18.24 -9.20 -22.71
N ASP A 177 18.08 -7.89 -22.56
CA ASP A 177 19.14 -6.90 -22.44
C ASP A 177 19.47 -6.48 -21.01
N ILE A 178 18.94 -7.18 -19.99
CA ILE A 178 19.40 -6.99 -18.61
C ILE A 178 20.61 -7.90 -18.42
N PRO A 179 21.84 -7.37 -18.35
CA PRO A 179 23.00 -8.17 -17.98
C PRO A 179 22.80 -8.68 -16.55
N LEU A 180 22.95 -9.99 -16.35
CA LEU A 180 22.94 -10.67 -15.06
C LEU A 180 24.16 -10.25 -14.22
#